data_cbbfa9fdda98c0cbd483144f385a5566
#
_entry.id   cbbfa9fdda98c0cbd483144f385a5566
#
_cell.length_a   1.000
_cell.length_b   1.000
_cell.length_c   1.000
_cell.angle_alpha   90.00
_cell.angle_beta   90.00
_cell.angle_gamma   90.00
#
_symmetry.space_group_name_H-M   'P 1'
#
loop_
_entity.id
_entity.type
_entity.pdbx_description
1 polymer ?
#
loop_
_entity_poly.entity_id
_entity_poly.type
_entity_poly.pdbx_seq_one_letter_code
_entity_poly.pdbx_strand_id
1 'polypeptide(L)'
;MQQAGVNLVSVAIFSWAKLEPEEGVYDFDWLDRVIDKLGKAGIAVDLASGTASPPMWMTQAHPEILWVDYRGDVCQPGARQHWRATSPVFLDYALSLCRKMAEHYKDNPYVVSWHVSNEYGCHNRFDYSEDAERAFQKWCEKKYGTIDAVNDAWGTAFWAQRMNNFSEIIPPRFIGDGNFMNPGKLLDWKRFSSDALLDFYKAERDALLEIAPKPQTTNFMVSAGGAGIDYDKWGYDVDFVSNDHYFTPGEAHFDELAYSASLCDGIARKNPWFLMEHSSSAVNWRPINYRVEPGELVRDSLAHLAMGSDAICYFQWRQSKAGAEKWHSSMVPHAGPDSQIFRDVCELGADLNKLADEGLLSTKLVKSKVAVVFDYESQWATEHTATPTQEVRHWTEPL
;
A
#
# COMPACT_ATOMS: atom_id res chain seq x y z
N MET A 1 2.97 -17.73 18.28
CA MET A 1 2.78 -17.95 16.83
C MET A 1 2.41 -19.40 16.52
N GLN A 2 3.23 -20.41 16.83
CA GLN A 2 2.89 -21.82 16.56
C GLN A 2 1.51 -22.24 17.12
N GLN A 3 1.16 -21.86 18.36
CA GLN A 3 -0.15 -22.13 18.95
C GLN A 3 -1.31 -21.52 18.15
N ALA A 4 -1.06 -20.41 17.47
CA ALA A 4 -2.03 -19.70 16.64
C ALA A 4 -2.03 -20.17 15.17
N GLY A 5 -1.27 -21.23 14.82
CA GLY A 5 -1.20 -21.75 13.47
C GLY A 5 -0.49 -20.81 12.46
N VAL A 6 0.27 -19.82 12.93
CA VAL A 6 0.99 -18.89 12.05
C VAL A 6 2.07 -19.64 11.28
N ASN A 7 2.06 -19.49 9.95
CA ASN A 7 3.00 -20.14 9.03
C ASN A 7 3.79 -19.14 8.16
N LEU A 8 3.38 -17.88 8.10
CA LEU A 8 4.07 -16.79 7.40
C LEU A 8 4.06 -15.52 8.26
N VAL A 9 5.14 -14.75 8.23
CA VAL A 9 5.25 -13.46 8.92
C VAL A 9 5.95 -12.44 8.03
N SER A 10 5.31 -11.28 7.79
CA SER A 10 5.99 -10.13 7.23
C SER A 10 6.79 -9.41 8.32
N VAL A 11 8.06 -9.10 8.06
CA VAL A 11 8.97 -8.48 9.04
C VAL A 11 9.79 -7.34 8.43
N ALA A 12 10.27 -6.44 9.27
CA ALA A 12 11.19 -5.35 8.96
C ALA A 12 10.59 -4.15 8.20
N ILE A 13 9.27 -4.02 8.06
CA ILE A 13 8.58 -3.02 7.23
C ILE A 13 9.07 -1.59 7.55
N PHE A 14 9.07 -1.15 8.81
CA PHE A 14 9.52 0.18 9.23
C PHE A 14 10.86 0.15 9.97
N SER A 15 11.79 -0.71 9.54
CA SER A 15 12.99 -1.00 10.32
C SER A 15 14.25 -0.29 9.81
N TRP A 16 14.17 0.64 8.85
CA TRP A 16 15.34 1.27 8.25
C TRP A 16 16.33 1.82 9.28
N ALA A 17 15.86 2.65 10.22
CA ALA A 17 16.72 3.22 11.27
C ALA A 17 17.42 2.19 12.16
N LYS A 18 16.97 0.92 12.14
CA LYS A 18 17.61 -0.18 12.85
C LYS A 18 18.51 -1.02 11.97
N LEU A 19 18.19 -1.08 10.68
CA LEU A 19 19.00 -1.76 9.67
C LEU A 19 20.21 -0.92 9.26
N GLU A 20 20.04 0.40 9.28
CA GLU A 20 21.08 1.40 8.98
C GLU A 20 21.00 2.53 10.02
N PRO A 21 21.56 2.30 11.24
CA PRO A 21 21.50 3.27 12.34
C PRO A 21 22.25 4.57 12.06
N GLU A 22 23.27 4.52 11.24
CA GLU A 22 24.05 5.66 10.73
C GLU A 22 24.27 5.46 9.24
N GLU A 23 24.47 6.53 8.50
CA GLU A 23 24.69 6.49 7.06
C GLU A 23 25.80 5.50 6.66
N GLY A 24 25.46 4.52 5.83
CA GLY A 24 26.37 3.49 5.33
C GLY A 24 26.76 2.42 6.35
N VAL A 25 26.25 2.47 7.59
CA VAL A 25 26.51 1.47 8.63
C VAL A 25 25.31 0.55 8.77
N TYR A 26 25.46 -0.70 8.31
CA TYR A 26 24.37 -1.68 8.32
C TYR A 26 24.51 -2.67 9.48
N ASP A 27 23.38 -2.94 10.18
CA ASP A 27 23.27 -3.92 11.26
C ASP A 27 22.07 -4.85 11.02
N PHE A 28 22.34 -6.08 10.65
CA PHE A 28 21.33 -7.12 10.43
C PHE A 28 21.22 -8.12 11.59
N ASP A 29 22.04 -8.04 12.61
CA ASP A 29 22.15 -9.03 13.69
C ASP A 29 20.83 -9.35 14.39
N TRP A 30 20.01 -8.33 14.63
CA TRP A 30 18.73 -8.53 15.30
C TRP A 30 17.72 -9.21 14.35
N LEU A 31 17.76 -8.88 13.05
CA LEU A 31 16.85 -9.42 12.05
C LEU A 31 17.22 -10.87 11.74
N ASP A 32 18.50 -11.19 11.68
CA ASP A 32 19.02 -12.57 11.54
C ASP A 32 18.48 -13.44 12.67
N ARG A 33 18.54 -12.95 13.92
CA ARG A 33 18.01 -13.69 15.08
C ARG A 33 16.49 -13.88 15.01
N VAL A 34 15.76 -12.92 14.48
CA VAL A 34 14.31 -13.02 14.31
C VAL A 34 13.97 -14.05 13.23
N ILE A 35 14.59 -13.94 12.06
CA ILE A 35 14.39 -14.86 10.93
C ILE A 35 14.76 -16.29 11.31
N ASP A 36 15.90 -16.49 11.97
CA ASP A 36 16.34 -17.81 12.43
C ASP A 36 15.36 -18.45 13.43
N LYS A 37 14.81 -17.66 14.35
CA LYS A 37 13.81 -18.16 15.30
C LYS A 37 12.49 -18.53 14.61
N LEU A 38 12.03 -17.72 13.65
CA LEU A 38 10.83 -18.00 12.86
C LEU A 38 11.02 -19.27 12.03
N GLY A 39 12.12 -19.35 11.28
CA GLY A 39 12.42 -20.51 10.42
C GLY A 39 12.57 -21.81 11.20
N LYS A 40 13.25 -21.80 12.36
CA LYS A 40 13.34 -22.96 13.27
C LYS A 40 11.99 -23.38 13.86
N ALA A 41 11.04 -22.45 13.92
CA ALA A 41 9.66 -22.73 14.34
C ALA A 41 8.75 -23.19 13.18
N GLY A 42 9.27 -23.35 11.97
CA GLY A 42 8.52 -23.71 10.77
C GLY A 42 7.70 -22.56 10.18
N ILE A 43 8.07 -21.30 10.49
CA ILE A 43 7.37 -20.09 10.03
C ILE A 43 8.21 -19.43 8.95
N ALA A 44 7.65 -19.29 7.76
CA ALA A 44 8.27 -18.60 6.64
C ALA A 44 8.27 -17.07 6.85
N VAL A 45 9.14 -16.39 6.14
CA VAL A 45 9.32 -14.95 6.23
C VAL A 45 9.07 -14.29 4.88
N ASP A 46 8.13 -13.35 4.86
CA ASP A 46 7.97 -12.33 3.84
C ASP A 46 8.78 -11.10 4.30
N LEU A 47 9.94 -10.90 3.66
CA LEU A 47 10.92 -9.92 4.15
C LEU A 47 10.73 -8.57 3.48
N ALA A 48 10.46 -7.54 4.29
CA ALA A 48 10.30 -6.19 3.77
C ALA A 48 11.65 -5.54 3.43
N SER A 49 11.64 -4.67 2.41
CA SER A 49 12.82 -3.85 2.03
C SER A 49 13.23 -2.84 3.12
N GLY A 50 12.29 -2.53 4.04
CA GLY A 50 12.52 -1.58 5.13
C GLY A 50 12.41 -0.11 4.74
N THR A 51 12.16 0.19 3.47
CA THR A 51 12.25 1.54 2.88
C THR A 51 11.03 2.42 3.06
N ALA A 52 9.96 1.92 3.68
CA ALA A 52 8.70 2.63 3.83
C ALA A 52 8.82 3.95 4.62
N SER A 53 9.78 4.07 5.52
CA SER A 53 10.00 5.29 6.30
C SER A 53 11.50 5.58 6.45
N PRO A 54 11.99 6.74 5.98
CA PRO A 54 13.39 7.10 6.11
C PRO A 54 13.78 7.34 7.57
N PRO A 55 15.03 7.02 7.97
CA PRO A 55 15.53 7.30 9.30
C PRO A 55 15.74 8.80 9.53
N MET A 56 15.74 9.20 10.79
CA MET A 56 15.87 10.62 11.17
C MET A 56 17.19 11.24 10.74
N TRP A 57 18.29 10.47 10.74
CA TRP A 57 19.58 10.97 10.27
C TRP A 57 19.52 11.39 8.80
N MET A 58 18.79 10.64 7.96
CA MET A 58 18.62 10.95 6.53
C MET A 58 17.81 12.23 6.34
N THR A 59 16.71 12.41 7.08
CA THR A 59 15.88 13.62 6.94
C THR A 59 16.57 14.89 7.45
N GLN A 60 17.52 14.74 8.38
CA GLN A 60 18.35 15.84 8.85
C GLN A 60 19.46 16.21 7.86
N ALA A 61 20.10 15.21 7.25
CA ALA A 61 21.14 15.41 6.26
C ALA A 61 20.57 15.87 4.89
N HIS A 62 19.39 15.37 4.55
CA HIS A 62 18.75 15.54 3.24
C HIS A 62 17.27 15.98 3.39
N PRO A 63 16.98 17.20 3.88
CA PRO A 63 15.61 17.68 4.01
C PRO A 63 14.87 17.79 2.66
N GLU A 64 15.60 17.81 1.55
CA GLU A 64 15.05 17.81 0.19
C GLU A 64 14.32 16.52 -0.18
N ILE A 65 14.42 15.44 0.61
CA ILE A 65 13.63 14.22 0.38
C ILE A 65 12.17 14.35 0.82
N LEU A 66 11.84 15.35 1.63
CA LEU A 66 10.52 15.54 2.21
C LEU A 66 9.52 16.02 1.14
N TRP A 67 8.33 15.40 1.10
CA TRP A 67 7.29 15.83 0.19
C TRP A 67 6.67 17.18 0.59
N VAL A 68 6.12 17.88 -0.38
CA VAL A 68 5.52 19.21 -0.23
C VAL A 68 4.02 19.11 -0.52
N ASP A 69 3.19 19.70 0.33
CA ASP A 69 1.75 19.72 0.11
C ASP A 69 1.33 20.75 -0.96
N TYR A 70 0.05 20.76 -1.29
CA TYR A 70 -0.51 21.67 -2.29
C TYR A 70 -0.42 23.18 -1.89
N ARG A 71 -0.21 23.49 -0.62
CA ARG A 71 -0.03 24.86 -0.11
C ARG A 71 1.42 25.32 -0.18
N GLY A 72 2.34 24.36 -0.34
CA GLY A 72 3.78 24.59 -0.30
C GLY A 72 4.41 24.29 1.04
N ASP A 73 3.65 23.72 1.99
CA ASP A 73 4.18 23.33 3.29
C ASP A 73 4.95 22.01 3.15
N VAL A 74 6.17 22.00 3.72
CA VAL A 74 7.02 20.81 3.73
C VAL A 74 6.56 19.85 4.82
N CYS A 75 6.28 18.60 4.47
CA CYS A 75 5.95 17.54 5.42
C CYS A 75 7.11 17.33 6.38
N GLN A 76 6.86 17.48 7.68
CA GLN A 76 7.88 17.26 8.69
C GLN A 76 7.94 15.81 9.14
N PRO A 77 9.12 15.28 9.53
CA PRO A 77 9.23 13.96 10.13
C PRO A 77 8.39 13.85 11.41
N GLY A 78 7.84 12.65 11.66
CA GLY A 78 7.03 12.38 12.85
C GLY A 78 5.85 11.46 12.55
N ALA A 79 5.53 11.29 11.27
CA ALA A 79 4.70 10.23 10.74
C ALA A 79 5.54 9.32 9.83
N ARG A 80 4.94 8.25 9.32
CA ARG A 80 5.57 7.42 8.29
C ARG A 80 5.43 8.07 6.90
N GLN A 81 6.20 7.64 5.90
CA GLN A 81 6.12 8.06 4.50
C GLN A 81 6.24 9.59 4.30
N HIS A 82 7.18 10.23 4.97
CA HIS A 82 7.45 11.66 4.80
C HIS A 82 8.40 11.96 3.63
N TRP A 83 8.70 10.99 2.78
CA TRP A 83 9.54 11.08 1.59
C TRP A 83 8.73 11.28 0.31
N ARG A 84 9.37 11.80 -0.73
CA ARG A 84 8.76 11.97 -2.05
C ARG A 84 9.31 11.00 -3.08
N ALA A 85 8.43 10.43 -3.91
CA ALA A 85 8.80 9.42 -4.92
C ALA A 85 9.70 9.99 -6.04
N THR A 86 9.70 11.29 -6.24
CA THR A 86 10.48 11.97 -7.28
C THR A 86 11.87 12.42 -6.82
N SER A 87 12.24 12.15 -5.55
CA SER A 87 13.57 12.48 -5.02
C SER A 87 14.64 11.52 -5.51
N PRO A 88 15.64 11.96 -6.29
CA PRO A 88 16.74 11.09 -6.66
C PRO A 88 17.61 10.69 -5.45
N VAL A 89 17.74 11.57 -4.47
CA VAL A 89 18.50 11.32 -3.24
C VAL A 89 17.85 10.18 -2.45
N PHE A 90 16.53 10.24 -2.21
CA PHE A 90 15.83 9.19 -1.50
C PHE A 90 15.88 7.85 -2.25
N LEU A 91 15.73 7.89 -3.58
CA LEU A 91 15.83 6.70 -4.42
C LEU A 91 17.20 6.03 -4.27
N ASP A 92 18.29 6.79 -4.35
CA ASP A 92 19.65 6.23 -4.23
C ASP A 92 19.86 5.52 -2.88
N TYR A 93 19.40 6.11 -1.78
CA TYR A 93 19.47 5.48 -0.46
C TYR A 93 18.59 4.23 -0.36
N ALA A 94 17.36 4.29 -0.87
CA ALA A 94 16.43 3.15 -0.86
C ALA A 94 17.00 1.97 -1.65
N LEU A 95 17.55 2.21 -2.85
CA LEU A 95 18.19 1.19 -3.67
C LEU A 95 19.46 0.62 -3.00
N SER A 96 20.21 1.45 -2.27
CA SER A 96 21.37 0.98 -1.50
C SER A 96 20.94 -0.01 -0.42
N LEU A 97 19.92 0.32 0.38
CA LEU A 97 19.38 -0.59 1.40
C LEU A 97 18.82 -1.87 0.76
N CYS A 98 18.02 -1.77 -0.31
CA CYS A 98 17.49 -2.93 -1.03
C CYS A 98 18.60 -3.90 -1.45
N ARG A 99 19.69 -3.38 -2.06
CA ARG A 99 20.82 -4.22 -2.47
C ARG A 99 21.52 -4.88 -1.27
N LYS A 100 21.72 -4.15 -0.18
CA LYS A 100 22.32 -4.70 1.04
C LYS A 100 21.47 -5.79 1.67
N MET A 101 20.16 -5.59 1.73
CA MET A 101 19.20 -6.60 2.18
C MET A 101 19.26 -7.84 1.27
N ALA A 102 19.22 -7.64 -0.05
CA ALA A 102 19.26 -8.73 -1.02
C ALA A 102 20.57 -9.52 -0.92
N GLU A 103 21.72 -8.84 -0.86
CA GLU A 103 23.03 -9.48 -0.70
C GLU A 103 23.10 -10.36 0.56
N HIS A 104 22.55 -9.86 1.68
CA HIS A 104 22.61 -10.54 2.98
C HIS A 104 21.66 -11.75 3.04
N TYR A 105 20.44 -11.63 2.44
CA TYR A 105 19.38 -12.65 2.60
C TYR A 105 19.14 -13.52 1.36
N LYS A 106 19.89 -13.38 0.26
CA LYS A 106 19.69 -14.15 -0.99
C LYS A 106 19.64 -15.66 -0.78
N ASP A 107 20.50 -16.19 0.07
CA ASP A 107 20.66 -17.63 0.32
C ASP A 107 19.92 -18.09 1.59
N ASN A 108 19.16 -17.20 2.26
CA ASN A 108 18.43 -17.55 3.47
C ASN A 108 17.18 -18.39 3.10
N PRO A 109 17.08 -19.66 3.55
CA PRO A 109 15.99 -20.55 3.15
C PRO A 109 14.63 -20.21 3.77
N TYR A 110 14.62 -19.38 4.80
CA TYR A 110 13.41 -18.98 5.50
C TYR A 110 12.73 -17.76 4.89
N VAL A 111 13.47 -16.96 4.12
CA VAL A 111 12.95 -15.82 3.37
C VAL A 111 12.37 -16.33 2.05
N VAL A 112 11.04 -16.31 1.95
CA VAL A 112 10.32 -16.89 0.80
C VAL A 112 9.83 -15.86 -0.21
N SER A 113 9.68 -14.61 0.21
CA SER A 113 9.23 -13.49 -0.63
C SER A 113 9.81 -12.15 -0.17
N TRP A 114 9.73 -11.15 -1.05
CA TRP A 114 10.01 -9.76 -0.74
C TRP A 114 8.71 -8.95 -0.61
N HIS A 115 8.60 -8.22 0.48
CA HIS A 115 7.61 -7.18 0.69
C HIS A 115 8.25 -5.82 0.40
N VAL A 116 8.00 -5.26 -0.78
CA VAL A 116 8.66 -4.03 -1.22
C VAL A 116 7.98 -2.82 -0.60
N SER A 117 8.68 -2.11 0.28
CA SER A 117 8.18 -0.94 1.03
C SER A 117 6.90 -1.24 1.84
N ASN A 118 5.92 -0.36 1.86
CA ASN A 118 4.60 -0.52 2.49
C ASN A 118 3.63 0.55 2.04
N GLU A 119 2.40 0.17 1.66
CA GLU A 119 1.26 1.05 1.40
C GLU A 119 1.63 2.33 0.63
N TYR A 120 2.23 2.19 -0.54
CA TYR A 120 2.60 3.34 -1.37
C TYR A 120 1.43 4.32 -1.51
N GLY A 121 1.70 5.61 -1.35
CA GLY A 121 0.68 6.66 -1.48
C GLY A 121 -0.26 6.82 -0.29
N CYS A 122 -0.11 6.04 0.79
CA CYS A 122 -0.96 6.20 1.99
C CYS A 122 -0.87 7.62 2.57
N HIS A 123 0.35 8.19 2.64
CA HIS A 123 0.58 9.54 3.17
C HIS A 123 1.26 10.50 2.18
N ASN A 124 1.94 9.97 1.15
CA ASN A 124 2.79 10.72 0.22
C ASN A 124 2.33 10.63 -1.25
N ARG A 125 1.03 10.43 -1.48
CA ARG A 125 0.47 10.23 -2.83
C ARG A 125 0.67 11.41 -3.78
N PHE A 126 0.62 12.63 -3.25
CA PHE A 126 0.75 13.87 -4.02
C PHE A 126 1.89 14.71 -3.45
N ASP A 127 2.90 14.94 -4.26
CA ASP A 127 4.04 15.78 -3.92
C ASP A 127 4.10 16.97 -4.86
N TYR A 128 4.10 18.18 -4.29
CA TYR A 128 4.11 19.44 -5.02
C TYR A 128 5.48 20.13 -4.97
N SER A 129 6.55 19.37 -4.77
CA SER A 129 7.91 19.87 -4.81
C SER A 129 8.37 20.24 -6.22
N GLU A 130 9.51 20.92 -6.32
CA GLU A 130 10.13 21.23 -7.62
C GLU A 130 10.55 19.97 -8.37
N ASP A 131 10.96 18.89 -7.67
CA ASP A 131 11.29 17.61 -8.33
C ASP A 131 10.04 17.00 -8.97
N ALA A 132 8.91 17.00 -8.26
CA ALA A 132 7.65 16.53 -8.79
C ALA A 132 7.16 17.38 -9.97
N GLU A 133 7.34 18.70 -9.91
CA GLU A 133 7.02 19.59 -11.03
C GLU A 133 7.84 19.24 -12.27
N ARG A 134 9.15 19.12 -12.13
CA ARG A 134 10.05 18.72 -13.23
C ARG A 134 9.72 17.33 -13.78
N ALA A 135 9.39 16.39 -12.91
CA ALA A 135 9.00 15.04 -13.29
C ALA A 135 7.65 15.04 -14.03
N PHE A 136 6.68 15.84 -13.59
CA PHE A 136 5.38 15.99 -14.24
C PHE A 136 5.50 16.62 -15.64
N GLN A 137 6.35 17.63 -15.82
CA GLN A 137 6.66 18.21 -17.12
C GLN A 137 7.18 17.15 -18.11
N LYS A 138 8.13 16.32 -17.66
CA LYS A 138 8.68 15.22 -18.48
C LYS A 138 7.64 14.14 -18.76
N TRP A 139 6.78 13.84 -17.80
CA TRP A 139 5.69 12.88 -17.97
C TRP A 139 4.69 13.38 -19.03
N CYS A 140 4.32 14.66 -19.00
CA CYS A 140 3.47 15.28 -20.01
C CYS A 140 4.15 15.29 -21.39
N GLU A 141 5.44 15.60 -21.47
CA GLU A 141 6.20 15.56 -22.71
C GLU A 141 6.21 14.15 -23.32
N LYS A 142 6.45 13.12 -22.50
CA LYS A 142 6.42 11.72 -22.93
C LYS A 142 5.02 11.30 -23.40
N LYS A 143 3.96 11.74 -22.72
CA LYS A 143 2.58 11.37 -23.03
C LYS A 143 2.04 12.05 -24.29
N TYR A 144 2.31 13.32 -24.46
CA TYR A 144 1.68 14.17 -25.48
C TYR A 144 2.59 14.51 -26.66
N GLY A 145 3.90 14.46 -26.49
CA GLY A 145 4.88 14.77 -27.51
C GLY A 145 5.05 16.26 -27.81
N THR A 146 3.98 17.06 -27.78
CA THR A 146 4.01 18.51 -28.01
C THR A 146 3.17 19.27 -27.00
N ILE A 147 3.53 20.54 -26.75
CA ILE A 147 2.75 21.39 -25.84
C ILE A 147 1.36 21.71 -26.42
N ASP A 148 1.23 21.78 -27.75
CA ASP A 148 -0.07 21.99 -28.37
C ASP A 148 -1.01 20.81 -28.11
N ALA A 149 -0.52 19.58 -28.14
CA ALA A 149 -1.32 18.41 -27.78
C ALA A 149 -1.77 18.44 -26.31
N VAL A 150 -0.94 18.93 -25.38
CA VAL A 150 -1.35 19.16 -23.98
C VAL A 150 -2.46 20.22 -23.94
N ASN A 151 -2.26 21.35 -24.62
CA ASN A 151 -3.23 22.44 -24.67
C ASN A 151 -4.60 21.98 -25.19
N ASP A 152 -4.59 21.18 -26.25
CA ASP A 152 -5.80 20.63 -26.84
C ASP A 152 -6.49 19.63 -25.88
N ALA A 153 -5.73 18.71 -25.28
CA ALA A 153 -6.25 17.70 -24.37
C ALA A 153 -6.84 18.30 -23.07
N TRP A 154 -6.22 19.35 -22.55
CA TRP A 154 -6.71 20.03 -21.35
C TRP A 154 -7.69 21.18 -21.63
N GLY A 155 -7.86 21.56 -22.90
CA GLY A 155 -8.76 22.66 -23.27
C GLY A 155 -8.28 24.01 -22.71
N THR A 156 -7.00 24.29 -22.72
CA THR A 156 -6.36 25.45 -22.05
C THR A 156 -6.69 26.80 -22.67
N ALA A 157 -7.30 26.82 -23.84
CA ALA A 157 -7.87 28.06 -24.42
C ALA A 157 -8.90 28.69 -23.49
N PHE A 158 -9.59 27.87 -22.66
CA PHE A 158 -10.53 28.32 -21.67
C PHE A 158 -9.78 29.04 -20.52
N TRP A 159 -10.24 30.23 -20.17
CA TRP A 159 -9.67 31.11 -19.16
C TRP A 159 -8.18 31.45 -19.35
N ALA A 160 -7.75 31.52 -20.61
CA ALA A 160 -6.38 31.92 -20.97
C ALA A 160 -5.27 31.06 -20.32
N GLN A 161 -5.51 29.78 -20.17
CA GLN A 161 -4.56 28.84 -19.56
C GLN A 161 -3.57 28.24 -20.56
N ARG A 162 -3.59 28.67 -21.85
CA ARG A 162 -2.71 28.15 -22.89
C ARG A 162 -1.24 28.34 -22.53
N MET A 163 -0.48 27.26 -22.70
CA MET A 163 0.96 27.19 -22.46
C MET A 163 1.74 27.18 -23.79
N ASN A 164 2.96 27.73 -23.80
CA ASN A 164 3.83 27.78 -24.96
C ASN A 164 4.94 26.72 -24.96
N ASN A 165 5.25 26.19 -23.76
CA ASN A 165 6.26 25.15 -23.60
C ASN A 165 5.99 24.33 -22.35
N PHE A 166 6.62 23.16 -22.22
CA PHE A 166 6.42 22.24 -21.10
C PHE A 166 6.85 22.83 -19.76
N SER A 167 7.80 23.75 -19.70
CA SER A 167 8.23 24.38 -18.44
C SER A 167 7.20 25.33 -17.83
N GLU A 168 6.11 25.65 -18.54
CA GLU A 168 4.97 26.40 -18.02
C GLU A 168 3.93 25.50 -17.34
N ILE A 169 4.12 24.17 -17.41
CA ILE A 169 3.28 23.22 -16.69
C ILE A 169 3.68 23.22 -15.21
N ILE A 170 2.75 23.57 -14.33
CA ILE A 170 2.90 23.52 -12.89
C ILE A 170 1.90 22.52 -12.28
N PRO A 171 2.20 21.89 -11.15
CA PRO A 171 1.25 21.06 -10.42
C PRO A 171 -0.06 21.80 -10.10
N PRO A 172 -1.23 21.14 -10.14
CA PRO A 172 -2.51 21.77 -9.82
C PRO A 172 -2.62 22.03 -8.31
N ARG A 173 -2.45 23.27 -7.88
CA ARG A 173 -2.54 23.68 -6.47
C ARG A 173 -3.90 24.27 -6.16
N PHE A 174 -4.54 23.83 -5.07
CA PHE A 174 -5.82 24.37 -4.61
C PHE A 174 -5.60 25.63 -3.78
N ILE A 175 -5.74 26.79 -4.42
CA ILE A 175 -5.83 28.04 -3.71
C ILE A 175 -7.11 28.74 -4.16
N GLY A 176 -8.05 28.97 -3.25
CA GLY A 176 -9.35 29.54 -3.56
C GLY A 176 -10.41 28.50 -3.90
N ASP A 177 -11.18 28.71 -4.95
CA ASP A 177 -12.28 27.81 -5.34
C ASP A 177 -11.79 26.62 -6.17
N GLY A 178 -11.48 25.52 -5.49
CA GLY A 178 -10.96 24.29 -6.10
C GLY A 178 -11.91 23.59 -7.09
N ASN A 179 -13.20 23.95 -7.09
CA ASN A 179 -14.19 23.32 -7.97
C ASN A 179 -14.05 23.72 -9.44
N PHE A 180 -13.28 24.76 -9.74
CA PHE A 180 -13.09 25.27 -11.09
C PHE A 180 -11.67 25.07 -11.63
N MET A 181 -10.90 24.15 -11.08
CA MET A 181 -9.63 23.77 -11.66
C MET A 181 -9.81 23.00 -12.97
N ASN A 182 -8.80 23.09 -13.84
CA ASN A 182 -8.81 22.35 -15.10
C ASN A 182 -8.88 20.84 -14.86
N PRO A 183 -9.97 20.16 -15.26
CA PRO A 183 -10.18 18.73 -14.93
C PRO A 183 -9.20 17.81 -15.65
N GLY A 184 -8.79 18.14 -16.88
CA GLY A 184 -7.79 17.37 -17.62
C GLY A 184 -6.42 17.38 -16.94
N LYS A 185 -5.99 18.56 -16.47
CA LYS A 185 -4.75 18.73 -15.71
C LYS A 185 -4.80 17.97 -14.37
N LEU A 186 -5.93 18.01 -13.66
CA LEU A 186 -6.11 17.29 -12.40
C LEU A 186 -6.05 15.77 -12.60
N LEU A 187 -6.69 15.27 -13.64
CA LEU A 187 -6.66 13.85 -13.97
C LEU A 187 -5.24 13.39 -14.30
N ASP A 188 -4.51 14.17 -15.11
CA ASP A 188 -3.13 13.83 -15.45
C ASP A 188 -2.18 13.95 -14.26
N TRP A 189 -2.44 14.87 -13.32
CA TRP A 189 -1.69 14.94 -12.07
C TRP A 189 -1.85 13.68 -11.22
N LYS A 190 -3.07 13.12 -11.14
CA LYS A 190 -3.32 11.86 -10.44
C LYS A 190 -2.65 10.68 -11.15
N ARG A 191 -2.74 10.61 -12.48
CA ARG A 191 -2.04 9.60 -13.29
C ARG A 191 -0.54 9.64 -13.06
N PHE A 192 0.05 10.84 -13.18
CA PHE A 192 1.47 11.06 -12.94
C PHE A 192 1.87 10.64 -11.52
N SER A 193 1.10 11.01 -10.50
CA SER A 193 1.41 10.70 -9.11
C SER A 193 1.41 9.18 -8.86
N SER A 194 0.43 8.46 -9.41
CA SER A 194 0.39 7.00 -9.38
C SER A 194 1.56 6.38 -10.15
N ASP A 195 1.90 6.90 -11.32
CA ASP A 195 3.02 6.42 -12.14
C ASP A 195 4.37 6.65 -11.46
N ALA A 196 4.56 7.80 -10.81
CA ALA A 196 5.80 8.12 -10.11
C ALA A 196 6.06 7.17 -8.92
N LEU A 197 5.02 6.81 -8.18
CA LEU A 197 5.11 5.81 -7.12
C LEU A 197 5.37 4.42 -7.70
N LEU A 198 4.73 4.06 -8.82
CA LEU A 198 4.97 2.78 -9.48
C LEU A 198 6.41 2.67 -10.02
N ASP A 199 6.94 3.72 -10.61
CA ASP A 199 8.32 3.74 -11.08
C ASP A 199 9.31 3.59 -9.91
N PHE A 200 9.03 4.20 -8.77
CA PHE A 200 9.81 4.04 -7.56
C PHE A 200 9.76 2.59 -7.05
N TYR A 201 8.56 2.00 -6.93
CA TYR A 201 8.38 0.59 -6.58
C TYR A 201 9.18 -0.34 -7.51
N LYS A 202 9.09 -0.12 -8.83
CA LYS A 202 9.83 -0.93 -9.82
C LYS A 202 11.34 -0.87 -9.58
N ALA A 203 11.88 0.32 -9.30
CA ALA A 203 13.30 0.47 -9.04
C ALA A 203 13.75 -0.30 -7.77
N GLU A 204 12.97 -0.26 -6.69
CA GLU A 204 13.25 -1.04 -5.48
C GLU A 204 13.14 -2.55 -5.74
N ARG A 205 12.06 -2.99 -6.39
CA ARG A 205 11.85 -4.38 -6.82
C ARG A 205 13.02 -4.89 -7.64
N ASP A 206 13.41 -4.17 -8.67
CA ASP A 206 14.45 -4.59 -9.59
C ASP A 206 15.81 -4.69 -8.88
N ALA A 207 16.12 -3.77 -7.97
CA ALA A 207 17.32 -3.82 -7.14
C ALA A 207 17.38 -5.05 -6.21
N LEU A 208 16.23 -5.51 -5.71
CA LEU A 208 16.11 -6.74 -4.93
C LEU A 208 16.26 -7.98 -5.81
N LEU A 209 15.53 -8.04 -6.92
CA LEU A 209 15.46 -9.21 -7.79
C LEU A 209 16.73 -9.47 -8.58
N GLU A 210 17.51 -8.44 -8.91
CA GLU A 210 18.82 -8.58 -9.56
C GLU A 210 19.78 -9.47 -8.74
N ILE A 211 19.66 -9.41 -7.40
CA ILE A 211 20.58 -10.10 -6.47
C ILE A 211 19.93 -11.35 -5.87
N ALA A 212 18.65 -11.25 -5.50
CA ALA A 212 17.93 -12.29 -4.77
C ALA A 212 16.52 -12.49 -5.38
N PRO A 213 16.42 -13.21 -6.52
CA PRO A 213 15.16 -13.44 -7.22
C PRO A 213 14.23 -14.34 -6.38
N LYS A 214 13.26 -13.72 -5.74
CA LYS A 214 12.18 -14.37 -4.98
C LYS A 214 10.86 -13.71 -5.38
N PRO A 215 9.70 -14.40 -5.21
CA PRO A 215 8.40 -13.76 -5.37
C PRO A 215 8.31 -12.46 -4.60
N GLN A 216 7.64 -11.46 -5.16
CA GLN A 216 7.57 -10.15 -4.55
C GLN A 216 6.17 -9.54 -4.64
N THR A 217 5.85 -8.72 -3.67
CA THR A 217 4.62 -7.93 -3.58
C THR A 217 4.85 -6.61 -2.87
N THR A 218 3.82 -5.79 -2.87
CA THR A 218 3.61 -4.68 -1.92
C THR A 218 2.14 -4.62 -1.58
N ASN A 219 1.80 -4.15 -0.40
CA ASN A 219 0.41 -4.12 0.05
C ASN A 219 -0.39 -2.97 -0.58
N PHE A 220 -1.49 -3.34 -1.21
CA PHE A 220 -2.45 -2.44 -1.85
C PHE A 220 -3.52 -2.00 -0.85
N MET A 221 -4.25 -0.95 -1.18
CA MET A 221 -5.43 -0.46 -0.46
C MET A 221 -6.56 -0.24 -1.49
N VAL A 222 -6.98 -1.34 -2.15
CA VAL A 222 -7.80 -1.28 -3.38
C VAL A 222 -9.15 -0.58 -3.20
N SER A 223 -9.77 -0.71 -2.03
CA SER A 223 -11.05 -0.10 -1.69
C SER A 223 -10.94 1.26 -0.99
N ALA A 224 -9.73 1.66 -0.60
CA ALA A 224 -9.50 2.98 -0.02
C ALA A 224 -9.50 4.04 -1.14
N GLY A 225 -10.65 4.53 -1.53
CA GLY A 225 -10.83 5.51 -2.63
C GLY A 225 -9.97 6.77 -2.55
N GLY A 226 -9.22 6.92 -1.48
CA GLY A 226 -8.27 7.99 -1.24
C GLY A 226 -6.80 7.69 -1.60
N ALA A 227 -6.41 6.47 -1.93
CA ALA A 227 -5.00 6.15 -2.17
C ALA A 227 -4.43 6.81 -3.44
N GLY A 228 -5.29 7.16 -4.42
CA GLY A 228 -4.85 7.83 -5.65
C GLY A 228 -3.90 6.99 -6.48
N ILE A 229 -4.03 5.66 -6.42
CA ILE A 229 -3.21 4.69 -7.14
C ILE A 229 -4.10 3.87 -8.07
N ASP A 230 -3.63 3.66 -9.29
CA ASP A 230 -4.22 2.75 -10.26
C ASP A 230 -3.70 1.33 -9.99
N TYR A 231 -4.37 0.61 -9.09
CA TYR A 231 -3.96 -0.74 -8.71
C TYR A 231 -4.15 -1.77 -9.82
N ASP A 232 -5.02 -1.54 -10.82
CA ASP A 232 -5.07 -2.42 -11.99
C ASP A 232 -3.73 -2.40 -12.74
N LYS A 233 -3.17 -1.20 -12.95
CA LYS A 233 -1.87 -1.03 -13.56
C LYS A 233 -0.75 -1.63 -12.71
N TRP A 234 -0.76 -1.42 -11.40
CA TRP A 234 0.21 -1.97 -10.46
C TRP A 234 0.18 -3.50 -10.41
N GLY A 235 -1.00 -4.11 -10.55
CA GLY A 235 -1.19 -5.56 -10.53
C GLY A 235 -0.43 -6.33 -11.62
N TYR A 236 0.09 -5.65 -12.66
CA TYR A 236 0.98 -6.26 -13.65
C TYR A 236 2.44 -6.34 -13.20
N ASP A 237 2.81 -5.59 -12.17
CA ASP A 237 4.19 -5.44 -11.72
C ASP A 237 4.51 -6.22 -10.43
N VAL A 238 3.51 -6.83 -9.78
CA VAL A 238 3.67 -7.72 -8.62
C VAL A 238 3.54 -9.18 -9.03
N ASP A 239 4.25 -10.09 -8.35
CA ASP A 239 4.12 -11.53 -8.59
C ASP A 239 2.82 -12.08 -7.98
N PHE A 240 2.36 -11.49 -6.89
CA PHE A 240 1.04 -11.75 -6.32
C PHE A 240 0.46 -10.47 -5.73
N VAL A 241 -0.83 -10.28 -5.92
CA VAL A 241 -1.54 -9.12 -5.33
C VAL A 241 -1.68 -9.34 -3.84
N SER A 242 -1.37 -8.34 -3.06
CA SER A 242 -1.66 -8.30 -1.63
C SER A 242 -2.40 -7.02 -1.29
N ASN A 243 -3.34 -7.10 -0.35
CA ASN A 243 -4.23 -5.99 -0.04
C ASN A 243 -4.43 -5.84 1.47
N ASP A 244 -4.54 -4.61 1.91
CA ASP A 244 -4.89 -4.23 3.27
C ASP A 244 -6.36 -3.88 3.31
N HIS A 245 -7.11 -4.54 4.19
CA HIS A 245 -8.52 -4.30 4.30
C HIS A 245 -8.96 -4.14 5.76
N TYR A 246 -9.27 -2.92 6.12
CA TYR A 246 -9.75 -2.51 7.42
C TYR A 246 -11.17 -1.93 7.27
N PHE A 247 -12.17 -2.77 7.12
CA PHE A 247 -13.55 -2.33 6.94
C PHE A 247 -14.11 -1.66 8.21
N THR A 248 -15.13 -0.84 8.02
CA THR A 248 -15.84 -0.21 9.12
C THR A 248 -16.89 -1.17 9.67
N PRO A 249 -16.84 -1.57 10.95
CA PRO A 249 -17.88 -2.43 11.52
C PRO A 249 -19.26 -1.79 11.42
N GLY A 250 -20.26 -2.57 11.02
CA GLY A 250 -21.63 -2.11 10.83
C GLY A 250 -22.42 -2.98 9.88
N GLU A 251 -23.61 -2.55 9.48
CA GLU A 251 -24.51 -3.33 8.62
C GLU A 251 -23.96 -3.57 7.21
N ALA A 252 -23.21 -2.60 6.67
CA ALA A 252 -22.66 -2.65 5.32
C ALA A 252 -21.25 -3.30 5.21
N HIS A 253 -20.68 -3.84 6.29
CA HIS A 253 -19.30 -4.33 6.24
C HIS A 253 -19.10 -5.53 5.30
N PHE A 254 -20.10 -6.36 5.08
CA PHE A 254 -20.04 -7.45 4.11
C PHE A 254 -20.06 -6.96 2.66
N ASP A 255 -20.76 -5.87 2.37
CA ASP A 255 -20.76 -5.25 1.05
C ASP A 255 -19.37 -4.65 0.77
N GLU A 256 -18.78 -3.97 1.76
CA GLU A 256 -17.42 -3.44 1.68
C GLU A 256 -16.39 -4.56 1.51
N LEU A 257 -16.53 -5.67 2.24
CA LEU A 257 -15.67 -6.85 2.11
C LEU A 257 -15.79 -7.46 0.72
N ALA A 258 -17.01 -7.70 0.25
CA ALA A 258 -17.25 -8.32 -1.06
C ALA A 258 -16.72 -7.44 -2.20
N TYR A 259 -16.90 -6.13 -2.10
CA TYR A 259 -16.37 -5.18 -3.08
C TYR A 259 -14.84 -5.19 -3.11
N SER A 260 -14.18 -5.06 -1.95
CA SER A 260 -12.72 -5.07 -1.84
C SER A 260 -12.11 -6.39 -2.36
N ALA A 261 -12.65 -7.53 -1.92
CA ALA A 261 -12.17 -8.84 -2.34
C ALA A 261 -12.40 -9.09 -3.84
N SER A 262 -13.54 -8.62 -4.40
CA SER A 262 -13.81 -8.73 -5.84
C SER A 262 -12.85 -7.87 -6.68
N LEU A 263 -12.47 -6.67 -6.19
CA LEU A 263 -11.44 -5.85 -6.82
C LEU A 263 -10.10 -6.56 -6.80
N CYS A 264 -9.69 -7.16 -5.67
CA CYS A 264 -8.45 -7.94 -5.58
C CYS A 264 -8.44 -9.10 -6.57
N ASP A 265 -9.53 -9.88 -6.68
CA ASP A 265 -9.64 -10.99 -7.64
C ASP A 265 -9.51 -10.49 -9.09
N GLY A 266 -10.13 -9.34 -9.39
CA GLY A 266 -10.03 -8.69 -10.70
C GLY A 266 -8.60 -8.24 -11.02
N ILE A 267 -7.95 -7.54 -10.10
CA ILE A 267 -6.57 -7.03 -10.24
C ILE A 267 -5.59 -8.19 -10.31
N ALA A 268 -5.77 -9.24 -9.51
CA ALA A 268 -4.97 -10.46 -9.52
C ALA A 268 -5.23 -11.34 -10.76
N ARG A 269 -6.19 -10.97 -11.62
CA ARG A 269 -6.54 -11.69 -12.85
C ARG A 269 -6.83 -13.18 -12.59
N LYS A 270 -7.56 -13.41 -11.47
CA LYS A 270 -7.96 -14.74 -10.98
C LYS A 270 -6.81 -15.63 -10.50
N ASN A 271 -5.64 -15.06 -10.27
CA ASN A 271 -4.63 -15.68 -9.45
C ASN A 271 -4.97 -15.50 -7.97
N PRO A 272 -4.49 -16.36 -7.08
CA PRO A 272 -4.60 -16.13 -5.64
C PRO A 272 -4.04 -14.78 -5.25
N TRP A 273 -4.66 -14.15 -4.26
CA TRP A 273 -4.22 -12.89 -3.68
C TRP A 273 -4.12 -13.00 -2.15
N PHE A 274 -3.37 -12.13 -1.51
CA PHE A 274 -3.18 -12.14 -0.06
C PHE A 274 -3.95 -11.01 0.61
N LEU A 275 -4.69 -11.31 1.67
CA LEU A 275 -5.08 -10.30 2.66
C LEU A 275 -3.85 -10.02 3.52
N MET A 276 -3.07 -9.00 3.15
CA MET A 276 -1.77 -8.73 3.75
C MET A 276 -1.91 -8.05 5.12
N GLU A 277 -2.91 -7.19 5.25
CA GLU A 277 -3.23 -6.58 6.53
C GLU A 277 -4.74 -6.62 6.80
N HIS A 278 -5.06 -7.02 8.01
CA HIS A 278 -6.40 -6.97 8.58
C HIS A 278 -6.29 -6.74 10.09
N SER A 279 -7.31 -6.14 10.70
CA SER A 279 -7.31 -5.96 12.16
C SER A 279 -7.87 -7.17 12.88
N SER A 280 -7.21 -7.57 13.97
CA SER A 280 -7.74 -8.62 14.86
C SER A 280 -8.88 -8.11 15.76
N SER A 281 -9.07 -6.79 15.87
CA SER A 281 -10.14 -6.10 16.59
C SER A 281 -10.15 -4.61 16.19
N ALA A 282 -10.28 -3.70 17.17
CA ALA A 282 -10.33 -2.27 16.91
C ALA A 282 -9.04 -1.74 16.27
N VAL A 283 -9.17 -0.91 15.27
CA VAL A 283 -8.09 -0.01 14.78
C VAL A 283 -7.96 1.18 15.77
N ASN A 284 -7.09 2.16 15.47
CA ASN A 284 -6.91 3.31 16.36
C ASN A 284 -6.94 4.69 15.66
N TRP A 285 -7.21 4.72 14.36
CA TRP A 285 -7.18 5.96 13.56
C TRP A 285 -8.55 6.53 13.20
N ARG A 286 -9.64 5.85 13.56
CA ARG A 286 -11.00 6.34 13.33
C ARG A 286 -11.46 7.24 14.48
N PRO A 287 -12.42 8.14 14.26
CA PRO A 287 -13.03 8.93 15.34
C PRO A 287 -13.64 8.05 16.44
N ILE A 288 -14.24 6.90 16.06
CA ILE A 288 -14.73 5.87 16.99
C ILE A 288 -14.20 4.52 16.49
N ASN A 289 -13.53 3.81 17.37
CA ASN A 289 -12.92 2.51 17.07
C ASN A 289 -13.71 1.41 17.79
N TYR A 290 -14.37 0.56 17.02
CA TYR A 290 -15.18 -0.54 17.53
C TYR A 290 -14.33 -1.80 17.66
N ARG A 291 -14.54 -2.54 18.76
CA ARG A 291 -14.00 -3.89 18.88
C ARG A 291 -14.81 -4.84 17.99
N VAL A 292 -14.20 -5.94 17.57
CA VAL A 292 -14.94 -7.08 17.01
C VAL A 292 -15.54 -7.90 18.12
N GLU A 293 -16.75 -8.42 17.90
CA GLU A 293 -17.39 -9.36 18.83
C GLU A 293 -16.79 -10.77 18.65
N PRO A 294 -16.92 -11.64 19.68
CA PRO A 294 -16.42 -13.02 19.60
C PRO A 294 -16.97 -13.75 18.36
N GLY A 295 -16.10 -14.40 17.60
CA GLY A 295 -16.44 -15.12 16.38
C GLY A 295 -16.46 -14.26 15.10
N GLU A 296 -16.52 -12.93 15.19
CA GLU A 296 -16.50 -12.07 14.00
C GLU A 296 -15.15 -12.13 13.28
N LEU A 297 -14.04 -12.18 14.03
CA LEU A 297 -12.71 -12.34 13.45
C LEU A 297 -12.62 -13.58 12.56
N VAL A 298 -13.10 -14.70 13.03
CA VAL A 298 -13.11 -15.99 12.29
C VAL A 298 -14.02 -15.87 11.07
N ARG A 299 -15.25 -15.39 11.26
CA ARG A 299 -16.25 -15.20 10.20
C ARG A 299 -15.69 -14.34 9.05
N ASP A 300 -15.15 -13.17 9.38
CA ASP A 300 -14.72 -12.19 8.38
C ASP A 300 -13.44 -12.64 7.66
N SER A 301 -12.57 -13.34 8.38
CA SER A 301 -11.38 -13.97 7.78
C SER A 301 -11.75 -15.09 6.80
N LEU A 302 -12.69 -15.95 7.18
CA LEU A 302 -13.20 -17.00 6.30
C LEU A 302 -13.98 -16.43 5.10
N ALA A 303 -14.63 -15.27 5.26
CA ALA A 303 -15.28 -14.58 4.15
C ALA A 303 -14.26 -14.09 3.11
N HIS A 304 -13.13 -13.50 3.52
CA HIS A 304 -12.04 -13.14 2.60
C HIS A 304 -11.48 -14.36 1.87
N LEU A 305 -11.29 -15.46 2.61
CA LEU A 305 -10.83 -16.72 2.03
C LEU A 305 -11.83 -17.27 0.97
N ALA A 306 -13.13 -17.24 1.29
CA ALA A 306 -14.19 -17.65 0.37
C ALA A 306 -14.27 -16.76 -0.88
N MET A 307 -13.77 -15.53 -0.81
CA MET A 307 -13.66 -14.58 -1.92
C MET A 307 -12.30 -14.62 -2.62
N GLY A 308 -11.45 -15.61 -2.33
CA GLY A 308 -10.23 -15.91 -3.09
C GLY A 308 -8.92 -15.45 -2.47
N SER A 309 -8.93 -14.98 -1.23
CA SER A 309 -7.68 -14.74 -0.52
C SER A 309 -7.00 -16.08 -0.19
N ASP A 310 -5.71 -16.18 -0.51
CA ASP A 310 -4.88 -17.37 -0.27
C ASP A 310 -4.09 -17.27 1.04
N ALA A 311 -4.09 -16.11 1.66
CA ALA A 311 -3.50 -15.86 2.97
C ALA A 311 -4.29 -14.80 3.74
N ILE A 312 -4.28 -14.92 5.05
CA ILE A 312 -4.88 -13.95 5.97
C ILE A 312 -3.81 -13.51 6.97
N CYS A 313 -3.32 -12.30 6.80
CA CYS A 313 -2.32 -11.71 7.67
C CYS A 313 -2.96 -10.60 8.52
N TYR A 314 -2.48 -10.46 9.74
CA TYR A 314 -2.99 -9.46 10.67
C TYR A 314 -1.92 -8.45 11.04
N PHE A 315 -2.24 -7.20 10.99
CA PHE A 315 -1.56 -6.17 11.72
C PHE A 315 -2.16 -6.10 13.13
N GLN A 316 -1.45 -6.56 14.18
CA GLN A 316 -0.08 -7.05 14.22
C GLN A 316 0.03 -8.28 15.13
N TRP A 317 1.20 -8.94 15.20
CA TRP A 317 1.36 -10.08 16.09
C TRP A 317 1.15 -9.72 17.56
N ARG A 318 1.84 -8.68 18.03
CA ARG A 318 1.75 -8.25 19.44
C ARG A 318 1.54 -6.74 19.52
N GLN A 319 0.61 -6.34 20.36
CA GLN A 319 0.27 -4.94 20.54
C GLN A 319 1.47 -4.12 21.04
N SER A 320 1.75 -3.01 20.34
CA SER A 320 2.86 -2.14 20.63
C SER A 320 2.74 -1.46 21.99
N LYS A 321 3.84 -1.41 22.74
CA LYS A 321 3.87 -0.77 24.07
C LYS A 321 3.78 0.75 24.00
N ALA A 322 4.22 1.33 22.89
CA ALA A 322 4.34 2.77 22.68
C ALA A 322 4.26 3.08 21.18
N GLY A 323 4.25 4.36 20.82
CA GLY A 323 4.15 4.85 19.46
C GLY A 323 2.72 5.17 19.08
N ALA A 324 2.53 5.66 17.84
CA ALA A 324 1.25 6.14 17.36
C ALA A 324 0.17 5.05 17.31
N GLU A 325 0.56 3.79 17.12
CA GLU A 325 -0.34 2.65 16.99
C GLU A 325 -0.40 1.75 18.22
N LYS A 326 -0.03 2.27 19.41
CA LYS A 326 -0.06 1.49 20.66
C LYS A 326 -1.46 0.96 21.06
N TRP A 327 -2.52 1.58 20.52
CA TRP A 327 -3.92 1.19 20.77
C TRP A 327 -4.52 0.40 19.60
N HIS A 328 -3.77 0.21 18.51
CA HIS A 328 -4.20 -0.71 17.47
C HIS A 328 -4.26 -2.14 18.02
N SER A 329 -5.29 -2.90 17.64
CA SER A 329 -5.41 -4.29 18.05
C SER A 329 -4.25 -5.16 17.53
N SER A 330 -4.15 -6.35 18.10
CA SER A 330 -3.15 -7.33 17.68
C SER A 330 -3.62 -8.73 18.01
N MET A 331 -3.00 -9.74 17.40
CA MET A 331 -3.26 -11.13 17.73
C MET A 331 -3.01 -11.40 19.23
N VAL A 332 -1.96 -10.83 19.81
CA VAL A 332 -1.69 -10.84 21.26
C VAL A 332 -1.81 -9.43 21.81
N PRO A 333 -2.95 -9.05 22.42
CA PRO A 333 -3.17 -7.71 22.96
C PRO A 333 -2.34 -7.43 24.22
N HIS A 334 -2.38 -6.21 24.74
CA HIS A 334 -1.71 -5.84 26.01
C HIS A 334 -2.13 -6.75 27.19
N ALA A 335 -3.37 -7.25 27.18
CA ALA A 335 -3.87 -8.20 28.17
C ALA A 335 -3.16 -9.57 28.11
N GLY A 336 -2.40 -9.84 27.05
CA GLY A 336 -1.65 -11.08 26.87
C GLY A 336 -2.41 -12.20 26.18
N PRO A 337 -1.84 -13.41 26.15
CA PRO A 337 -2.41 -14.53 25.42
C PRO A 337 -3.68 -15.12 26.06
N ASP A 338 -3.98 -14.80 27.31
CA ASP A 338 -5.24 -15.19 27.95
C ASP A 338 -6.34 -14.14 27.66
N SER A 339 -6.64 -13.94 26.40
CA SER A 339 -7.63 -12.97 25.92
C SER A 339 -8.58 -13.63 24.91
N GLN A 340 -9.78 -13.05 24.72
CA GLN A 340 -10.73 -13.57 23.74
C GLN A 340 -10.14 -13.49 22.32
N ILE A 341 -9.51 -12.36 21.97
CA ILE A 341 -8.89 -12.17 20.66
C ILE A 341 -7.87 -13.27 20.36
N PHE A 342 -7.00 -13.60 21.32
CA PHE A 342 -6.00 -14.64 21.07
C PHE A 342 -6.62 -16.04 20.97
N ARG A 343 -7.72 -16.30 21.69
CA ARG A 343 -8.49 -17.55 21.53
C ARG A 343 -9.11 -17.63 20.13
N ASP A 344 -9.74 -16.55 19.65
CA ASP A 344 -10.34 -16.49 18.31
C ASP A 344 -9.26 -16.66 17.23
N VAL A 345 -8.08 -16.08 17.41
CA VAL A 345 -6.92 -16.26 16.51
C VAL A 345 -6.47 -17.72 16.48
N CYS A 346 -6.41 -18.39 17.64
CA CYS A 346 -6.03 -19.81 17.72
C CYS A 346 -7.10 -20.72 17.10
N GLU A 347 -8.37 -20.40 17.27
CA GLU A 347 -9.49 -21.09 16.64
C GLU A 347 -9.40 -20.98 15.12
N LEU A 348 -9.23 -19.77 14.59
CA LEU A 348 -9.04 -19.54 13.16
C LEU A 348 -7.87 -20.36 12.60
N GLY A 349 -6.70 -20.34 13.28
CA GLY A 349 -5.55 -21.13 12.85
C GLY A 349 -5.82 -22.62 12.80
N ALA A 350 -6.58 -23.15 13.76
CA ALA A 350 -7.00 -24.54 13.78
C ALA A 350 -7.98 -24.88 12.64
N ASP A 351 -8.95 -24.00 12.40
CA ASP A 351 -9.93 -24.16 11.32
C ASP A 351 -9.27 -24.10 9.93
N LEU A 352 -8.33 -23.17 9.72
CA LEU A 352 -7.59 -23.09 8.47
C LEU A 352 -6.77 -24.36 8.19
N ASN A 353 -6.08 -24.89 9.21
CA ASN A 353 -5.35 -26.17 9.07
C ASN A 353 -6.29 -27.31 8.72
N LYS A 354 -7.44 -27.42 9.39
CA LYS A 354 -8.46 -28.42 9.12
C LYS A 354 -9.00 -28.32 7.69
N LEU A 355 -9.32 -27.08 7.24
CA LEU A 355 -9.80 -26.85 5.87
C LEU A 355 -8.73 -27.20 4.83
N ALA A 356 -7.45 -26.95 5.11
CA ALA A 356 -6.34 -27.35 4.25
C ALA A 356 -6.26 -28.88 4.13
N ASP A 357 -6.36 -29.61 5.24
CA ASP A 357 -6.39 -31.09 5.28
C ASP A 357 -7.61 -31.67 4.55
N GLU A 358 -8.75 -30.97 4.59
CA GLU A 358 -9.98 -31.34 3.87
C GLU A 358 -9.93 -31.00 2.37
N GLY A 359 -8.85 -30.39 1.88
CA GLY A 359 -8.59 -30.17 0.46
C GLY A 359 -8.91 -28.76 -0.04
N LEU A 360 -9.04 -27.77 0.84
CA LEU A 360 -9.30 -26.36 0.47
C LEU A 360 -8.30 -25.86 -0.58
N LEU A 361 -7.02 -26.22 -0.45
CA LEU A 361 -5.94 -25.78 -1.36
C LEU A 361 -6.12 -26.28 -2.80
N SER A 362 -6.98 -27.28 -3.03
CA SER A 362 -7.33 -27.79 -4.36
C SER A 362 -8.61 -27.19 -4.96
N THR A 363 -9.30 -26.34 -4.20
CA THR A 363 -10.54 -25.70 -4.64
C THR A 363 -10.30 -24.52 -5.57
N LYS A 364 -11.34 -24.05 -6.22
CA LYS A 364 -11.31 -22.85 -7.07
C LYS A 364 -12.53 -21.99 -6.76
N LEU A 365 -12.36 -20.70 -6.93
CA LEU A 365 -13.49 -19.77 -6.85
C LEU A 365 -14.60 -20.13 -7.83
N VAL A 366 -15.82 -20.05 -7.38
CA VAL A 366 -17.00 -20.17 -8.22
C VAL A 366 -17.07 -18.95 -9.16
N LYS A 367 -17.24 -19.21 -10.46
CA LYS A 367 -17.38 -18.13 -11.44
C LYS A 367 -18.62 -17.30 -11.17
N SER A 368 -18.46 -16.00 -11.04
CA SER A 368 -19.56 -15.06 -10.98
C SER A 368 -20.37 -15.05 -12.28
N LYS A 369 -21.69 -14.87 -12.18
CA LYS A 369 -22.58 -14.72 -13.34
C LYS A 369 -22.64 -13.29 -13.86
N VAL A 370 -22.24 -12.33 -13.05
CA VAL A 370 -22.24 -10.89 -13.33
C VAL A 370 -20.85 -10.36 -13.08
N ALA A 371 -20.38 -9.45 -13.93
CA ALA A 371 -19.14 -8.69 -13.74
C ALA A 371 -19.49 -7.22 -13.57
N VAL A 372 -18.82 -6.58 -12.61
CA VAL A 372 -18.85 -5.13 -12.43
C VAL A 372 -17.56 -4.57 -12.98
N VAL A 373 -17.64 -3.54 -13.83
CA VAL A 373 -16.47 -2.85 -14.38
C VAL A 373 -16.13 -1.69 -13.47
N PHE A 374 -14.92 -1.68 -12.96
CA PHE A 374 -14.35 -0.57 -12.19
C PHE A 374 -13.07 -0.09 -12.87
N ASP A 375 -12.88 1.24 -12.95
CA ASP A 375 -11.72 1.89 -13.55
C ASP A 375 -11.31 3.08 -12.68
N TYR A 376 -10.07 3.05 -12.15
CA TYR A 376 -9.54 4.09 -11.27
C TYR A 376 -9.48 5.46 -11.94
N GLU A 377 -9.07 5.52 -13.22
CA GLU A 377 -8.96 6.78 -13.93
C GLU A 377 -10.33 7.41 -14.20
N SER A 378 -11.34 6.60 -14.53
CA SER A 378 -12.72 7.05 -14.68
C SER A 378 -13.28 7.60 -13.37
N GLN A 379 -13.00 6.95 -12.25
CA GLN A 379 -13.37 7.47 -10.93
C GLN A 379 -12.69 8.83 -10.68
N TRP A 380 -11.39 8.92 -10.91
CA TRP A 380 -10.66 10.18 -10.73
C TRP A 380 -11.17 11.31 -11.61
N ALA A 381 -11.56 11.00 -12.84
CA ALA A 381 -12.12 11.98 -13.76
C ALA A 381 -13.43 12.59 -13.23
N THR A 382 -14.24 11.82 -12.49
CA THR A 382 -15.53 12.30 -11.95
C THR A 382 -15.37 13.15 -10.67
N GLU A 383 -14.28 12.99 -9.92
CA GLU A 383 -14.08 13.65 -8.62
C GLU A 383 -13.92 15.17 -8.70
N HIS A 384 -13.47 15.70 -9.83
CA HIS A 384 -13.11 17.13 -10.00
C HIS A 384 -13.81 17.80 -11.17
N THR A 385 -14.78 17.16 -11.75
CA THR A 385 -15.53 17.73 -12.87
C THR A 385 -16.80 18.39 -12.34
N ALA A 386 -17.12 19.60 -12.79
CA ALA A 386 -18.40 20.25 -12.54
C ALA A 386 -19.52 19.53 -13.33
N THR A 387 -19.93 18.38 -12.83
CA THR A 387 -20.99 17.53 -13.39
C THR A 387 -22.37 17.95 -12.87
N PRO A 388 -23.47 17.46 -13.48
CA PRO A 388 -24.82 17.73 -12.96
C PRO A 388 -25.01 17.34 -11.49
N THR A 389 -24.28 16.35 -10.99
CA THR A 389 -24.11 16.05 -9.57
C THR A 389 -22.64 16.05 -9.21
N GLN A 390 -22.26 16.67 -8.10
CA GLN A 390 -20.88 16.66 -7.58
C GLN A 390 -20.64 15.53 -6.58
N GLU A 391 -21.58 14.60 -6.43
CA GLU A 391 -21.46 13.47 -5.52
C GLU A 391 -21.00 12.23 -6.26
N VAL A 392 -19.72 11.90 -6.17
CA VAL A 392 -19.08 10.71 -6.79
C VAL A 392 -19.76 9.40 -6.38
N ARG A 393 -20.30 9.34 -5.15
CA ARG A 393 -20.99 8.15 -4.64
C ARG A 393 -22.17 7.68 -5.49
N HIS A 394 -22.81 8.57 -6.27
CA HIS A 394 -23.89 8.16 -7.18
C HIS A 394 -23.44 7.18 -8.27
N TRP A 395 -22.14 7.04 -8.49
CA TRP A 395 -21.57 6.08 -9.43
C TRP A 395 -21.23 4.74 -8.76
N THR A 396 -21.06 4.73 -7.44
CA THR A 396 -20.70 3.55 -6.65
C THR A 396 -21.85 2.98 -5.83
N GLU A 397 -22.87 3.77 -5.49
CA GLU A 397 -24.06 3.29 -4.75
C GLU A 397 -24.86 2.16 -5.45
N PRO A 398 -24.89 2.03 -6.78
CA PRO A 398 -25.56 0.90 -7.43
C PRO A 398 -24.75 -0.41 -7.40
N LEU A 399 -23.53 -0.40 -6.88
CA LEU A 399 -22.64 -1.56 -6.83
C LEU A 399 -22.72 -2.28 -5.49
#